data_77a8cb54e7b22806f8f2f675cc175c73
#
_entry.id   77a8cb54e7b22806f8f2f675cc175c73
#
_cell.length_a   1.000
_cell.length_b   1.000
_cell.length_c   1.000
_cell.angle_alpha   90.00
_cell.angle_beta   90.00
_cell.angle_gamma   90.00
#
_symmetry.space_group_name_H-M   'P 1'
#
loop_
_entity.id
_entity.type
_entity.pdbx_description
1 polymer ?
#
loop_
_entity_poly.entity_id
_entity_poly.type
_entity_poly.pdbx_seq_one_letter_code
_entity_poly.pdbx_strand_id
1 'polypeptide(L)'
;MFSNVVLGMKMEVFDDLLVAYKASKEYRSDTDMQAADWEEMVRRYKEVTTVPADPHEQLQLAIRAVFSSWMTPRAIKYRQYNDIPETLGTGVTVQSMVFGNMGEDSGTGVAFTRNPSTGENVHFGEYLQNACGEDVVAGIRTPEDLTGLKAQNPQLYEELLRVFDLLEKHYRDMQ
;
A
#
# COMPACT_ATOMS: atom_id res chain seq x y z
N MET A 1 5.59 -9.24 0.42
CA MET A 1 5.35 -8.29 1.53
C MET A 1 5.38 -8.97 2.90
N PHE A 2 4.54 -9.95 3.25
CA PHE A 2 4.53 -10.58 4.58
C PHE A 2 5.91 -11.13 5.01
N SER A 3 6.56 -11.91 4.16
CA SER A 3 7.88 -12.49 4.45
C SER A 3 8.97 -11.44 4.68
N ASN A 4 8.92 -10.33 3.96
CA ASN A 4 9.88 -9.24 4.14
C ASN A 4 9.55 -8.39 5.38
N VAL A 5 8.33 -7.86 5.47
CA VAL A 5 7.97 -6.89 6.52
C VAL A 5 7.72 -7.57 7.86
N VAL A 6 7.05 -8.73 7.86
CA VAL A 6 6.64 -9.40 9.11
C VAL A 6 7.70 -10.41 9.57
N LEU A 7 8.22 -11.24 8.65
CA LEU A 7 9.20 -12.26 8.98
C LEU A 7 10.65 -11.77 8.90
N GLY A 8 10.88 -10.53 8.44
CA GLY A 8 12.20 -9.90 8.40
C GLY A 8 13.14 -10.46 7.33
N MET A 9 12.61 -11.16 6.33
CA MET A 9 13.43 -11.63 5.21
C MET A 9 13.90 -10.47 4.34
N LYS A 10 15.13 -10.56 3.86
CA LYS A 10 15.66 -9.55 2.94
C LYS A 10 14.92 -9.61 1.59
N MET A 11 14.59 -8.45 1.03
CA MET A 11 13.91 -8.36 -0.27
C MET A 11 14.75 -8.92 -1.40
N GLU A 12 16.08 -8.75 -1.30
CA GLU A 12 17.06 -9.23 -2.29
C GLU A 12 16.91 -10.73 -2.59
N VAL A 13 16.50 -11.54 -1.61
CA VAL A 13 16.27 -12.98 -1.81
C VAL A 13 15.18 -13.24 -2.85
N PHE A 14 14.12 -12.43 -2.84
CA PHE A 14 13.02 -12.55 -3.79
C PHE A 14 13.37 -11.94 -5.14
N ASP A 15 14.07 -10.81 -5.13
CA ASP A 15 14.52 -10.12 -6.33
C ASP A 15 15.51 -10.98 -7.12
N ASP A 16 16.46 -11.61 -6.45
CA ASP A 16 17.44 -12.52 -7.09
C ASP A 16 16.73 -13.71 -7.78
N LEU A 17 15.72 -14.30 -7.12
CA LEU A 17 14.94 -15.38 -7.70
C LEU A 17 14.17 -14.93 -8.96
N LEU A 18 13.56 -13.73 -8.91
CA LEU A 18 12.83 -13.16 -10.03
C LEU A 18 13.76 -12.84 -11.21
N VAL A 19 14.89 -12.21 -10.92
CA VAL A 19 15.92 -11.88 -11.93
C VAL A 19 16.43 -13.15 -12.60
N ALA A 20 16.80 -14.17 -11.81
CA ALA A 20 17.27 -15.44 -12.35
C ALA A 20 16.21 -16.14 -13.20
N TYR A 21 14.93 -16.08 -12.78
CA TYR A 21 13.84 -16.68 -13.55
C TYR A 21 13.63 -15.94 -14.88
N LYS A 22 13.55 -14.60 -14.86
CA LYS A 22 13.42 -13.82 -16.10
C LYS A 22 14.58 -14.08 -17.07
N ALA A 23 15.80 -14.12 -16.55
CA ALA A 23 16.97 -14.44 -17.38
C ALA A 23 16.88 -15.83 -18.03
N SER A 24 16.38 -16.84 -17.31
CA SER A 24 16.21 -18.19 -17.86
C SER A 24 15.16 -18.29 -18.97
N LYS A 25 14.24 -17.32 -19.05
CA LYS A 25 13.17 -17.21 -20.05
C LYS A 25 13.43 -16.14 -21.10
N GLU A 26 14.56 -15.43 -21.00
CA GLU A 26 14.91 -14.29 -21.87
C GLU A 26 13.90 -13.12 -21.78
N TYR A 27 13.18 -13.00 -20.64
CA TYR A 27 12.25 -11.90 -20.39
C TYR A 27 13.03 -10.63 -20.01
N ARG A 28 12.59 -9.49 -20.53
CA ARG A 28 13.21 -8.18 -20.28
C ARG A 28 12.51 -7.41 -19.15
N SER A 29 11.21 -7.66 -18.98
CA SER A 29 10.40 -6.96 -17.97
C SER A 29 9.42 -7.93 -17.30
N ASP A 30 8.78 -7.48 -16.24
CA ASP A 30 7.73 -8.22 -15.54
C ASP A 30 6.48 -8.37 -16.41
N THR A 31 6.27 -7.45 -17.36
CA THR A 31 5.15 -7.48 -18.30
C THR A 31 5.26 -8.60 -19.35
N ASP A 32 6.44 -9.18 -19.53
CA ASP A 32 6.64 -10.32 -20.44
C ASP A 32 6.16 -11.64 -19.80
N MET A 33 6.00 -11.65 -18.47
CA MET A 33 5.63 -12.83 -17.70
C MET A 33 4.13 -13.12 -17.83
N GLN A 34 3.81 -14.41 -18.02
CA GLN A 34 2.45 -14.90 -18.09
C GLN A 34 1.97 -15.41 -16.72
N ALA A 35 0.67 -15.69 -16.58
CA ALA A 35 0.10 -16.19 -15.34
C ALA A 35 0.82 -17.44 -14.81
N ALA A 36 1.17 -18.38 -15.69
CA ALA A 36 1.90 -19.60 -15.31
C ALA A 36 3.31 -19.32 -14.77
N ASP A 37 3.98 -18.25 -15.26
CA ASP A 37 5.30 -17.84 -14.74
C ASP A 37 5.18 -17.31 -13.32
N TRP A 38 4.12 -16.53 -13.04
CA TRP A 38 3.84 -16.04 -11.69
C TRP A 38 3.46 -17.15 -10.72
N GLU A 39 2.70 -18.15 -11.16
CA GLU A 39 2.42 -19.36 -10.36
C GLU A 39 3.72 -20.09 -9.97
N GLU A 40 4.63 -20.26 -10.92
CA GLU A 40 5.94 -20.87 -10.67
C GLU A 40 6.78 -20.01 -9.73
N MET A 41 6.75 -18.67 -9.88
CA MET A 41 7.45 -17.76 -8.96
C MET A 41 6.90 -17.85 -7.54
N VAL A 42 5.59 -17.92 -7.38
CA VAL A 42 4.96 -18.13 -6.06
C VAL A 42 5.42 -19.44 -5.44
N ARG A 43 5.52 -20.52 -6.24
CA ARG A 43 6.05 -21.81 -5.76
C ARG A 43 7.49 -21.67 -5.26
N ARG A 44 8.38 -21.03 -6.03
CA ARG A 44 9.79 -20.80 -5.62
C ARG A 44 9.91 -19.91 -4.40
N TYR A 45 9.09 -18.87 -4.30
CA TYR A 45 9.06 -18.02 -3.09
C TYR A 45 8.64 -18.81 -1.84
N LYS A 46 7.70 -19.76 -1.98
CA LYS A 46 7.30 -20.64 -0.89
C LYS A 46 8.37 -21.65 -0.48
N GLU A 47 9.37 -21.92 -1.30
CA GLU A 47 10.53 -22.76 -0.94
C GLU A 47 11.52 -22.04 -0.03
N VAL A 48 11.65 -20.72 -0.17
CA VAL A 48 12.58 -19.90 0.62
C VAL A 48 11.95 -19.26 1.84
N THR A 49 10.61 -19.27 1.94
CA THR A 49 9.89 -18.71 3.08
C THR A 49 8.63 -19.49 3.39
N THR A 50 8.32 -19.62 4.65
CA THR A 50 7.08 -20.24 5.11
C THR A 50 6.20 -19.19 5.77
N VAL A 51 5.09 -18.85 5.11
CA VAL A 51 4.05 -18.00 5.70
C VAL A 51 3.07 -18.92 6.45
N PRO A 52 2.75 -18.65 7.72
CA PRO A 52 1.77 -19.43 8.45
C PRO A 52 0.43 -19.51 7.70
N ALA A 53 -0.19 -20.68 7.71
CA ALA A 53 -1.49 -20.86 7.06
C ALA A 53 -2.65 -20.31 7.91
N ASP A 54 -2.48 -20.28 9.25
CA ASP A 54 -3.48 -19.74 10.17
C ASP A 54 -3.51 -18.20 10.12
N PRO A 55 -4.65 -17.58 9.75
CA PRO A 55 -4.77 -16.13 9.70
C PRO A 55 -4.61 -15.46 11.07
N HIS A 56 -4.94 -16.13 12.17
CA HIS A 56 -4.72 -15.60 13.51
C HIS A 56 -3.23 -15.53 13.85
N GLU A 57 -2.47 -16.54 13.48
CA GLU A 57 -1.01 -16.52 13.62
C GLU A 57 -0.39 -15.41 12.77
N GLN A 58 -0.82 -15.26 11.51
CA GLN A 58 -0.39 -14.16 10.65
C GLN A 58 -0.67 -12.80 11.29
N LEU A 59 -1.87 -12.59 11.82
CA LEU A 59 -2.24 -11.35 12.49
C LEU A 59 -1.36 -11.08 13.72
N GLN A 60 -1.13 -12.07 14.56
CA GLN A 60 -0.26 -11.91 15.74
C GLN A 60 1.17 -11.54 15.35
N LEU A 61 1.72 -12.17 14.32
CA LEU A 61 3.05 -11.86 13.80
C LEU A 61 3.11 -10.43 13.23
N ALA A 62 2.09 -10.01 12.49
CA ALA A 62 1.99 -8.66 11.95
C ALA A 62 1.92 -7.61 13.07
N ILE A 63 1.11 -7.82 14.11
CA ILE A 63 1.02 -6.93 15.28
C ILE A 63 2.39 -6.83 15.98
N ARG A 64 3.07 -7.96 16.19
CA ARG A 64 4.42 -7.97 16.79
C ARG A 64 5.42 -7.21 15.94
N ALA A 65 5.38 -7.37 14.61
CA ALA A 65 6.25 -6.65 13.70
C ALA A 65 6.06 -5.13 13.79
N VAL A 66 4.81 -4.65 13.89
CA VAL A 66 4.52 -3.22 14.07
C VAL A 66 5.10 -2.71 15.38
N PHE A 67 4.87 -3.40 16.52
CA PHE A 67 5.46 -2.98 17.80
C PHE A 67 6.98 -3.03 17.77
N SER A 68 7.57 -4.06 17.15
CA SER A 68 9.04 -4.17 17.02
C SER A 68 9.64 -3.07 16.14
N SER A 69 8.88 -2.56 15.18
CA SER A 69 9.35 -1.49 14.27
C SER A 69 9.71 -0.19 15.01
N TRP A 70 9.11 0.06 16.19
CA TRP A 70 9.46 1.17 17.07
C TRP A 70 10.93 1.20 17.48
N MET A 71 11.54 0.01 17.61
CA MET A 71 12.94 -0.15 18.03
C MET A 71 13.92 -0.31 16.87
N THR A 72 13.48 -0.12 15.62
CA THR A 72 14.40 -0.15 14.49
C THR A 72 15.34 1.06 14.51
N PRO A 73 16.59 0.92 14.01
CA PRO A 73 17.55 2.04 13.96
C PRO A 73 17.00 3.27 13.23
N ARG A 74 16.22 3.05 12.16
CA ARG A 74 15.57 4.12 11.40
C ARG A 74 14.54 4.88 12.26
N ALA A 75 13.67 4.16 12.98
CA ALA A 75 12.64 4.76 13.83
C ALA A 75 13.26 5.52 15.02
N ILE A 76 14.31 4.95 15.65
CA ILE A 76 15.05 5.61 16.72
C ILE A 76 15.66 6.92 16.21
N LYS A 77 16.36 6.88 15.07
CA LYS A 77 16.98 8.08 14.49
C LYS A 77 15.95 9.15 14.10
N TYR A 78 14.80 8.74 13.56
CA TYR A 78 13.71 9.64 13.24
C TYR A 78 13.16 10.33 14.49
N ARG A 79 12.93 9.59 15.58
CA ARG A 79 12.48 10.18 16.86
C ARG A 79 13.47 11.17 17.44
N GLN A 80 14.76 10.82 17.42
CA GLN A 80 15.82 11.71 17.89
C GLN A 80 15.87 13.01 17.08
N TYR A 81 15.69 12.93 15.76
CA TYR A 81 15.70 14.09 14.88
C TYR A 81 14.47 15.01 15.09
N ASN A 82 13.32 14.43 15.43
CA ASN A 82 12.06 15.15 15.59
C ASN A 82 11.67 15.39 17.07
N ASP A 83 12.58 15.20 18.03
CA ASP A 83 12.35 15.38 19.46
C ASP A 83 11.14 14.60 20.00
N ILE A 84 10.88 13.40 19.46
CA ILE A 84 9.78 12.53 19.88
C ILE A 84 10.24 11.67 21.06
N PRO A 85 9.56 11.74 22.22
CA PRO A 85 9.93 10.96 23.40
C PRO A 85 9.89 9.46 23.16
N GLU A 86 10.91 8.71 23.59
CA GLU A 86 10.94 7.24 23.47
C GLU A 86 9.84 6.55 24.28
N THR A 87 9.35 7.22 25.33
CA THR A 87 8.27 6.72 26.19
C THR A 87 6.89 6.76 25.55
N LEU A 88 6.75 7.41 24.40
CA LEU A 88 5.45 7.55 23.71
C LEU A 88 4.91 6.20 23.22
N GLY A 89 5.79 5.34 22.70
CA GLY A 89 5.39 4.06 22.11
C GLY A 89 4.72 4.21 20.74
N THR A 90 4.16 3.10 20.25
CA THR A 90 3.40 3.05 19.00
C THR A 90 2.11 2.27 19.18
N GLY A 91 1.15 2.48 18.30
CA GLY A 91 -0.12 1.78 18.27
C GLY A 91 -0.28 0.94 17.00
N VAL A 92 -1.24 0.02 17.04
CA VAL A 92 -1.62 -0.83 15.91
C VAL A 92 -3.12 -0.71 15.70
N THR A 93 -3.53 -0.43 14.46
CA THR A 93 -4.92 -0.53 14.04
C THR A 93 -5.08 -1.72 13.12
N VAL A 94 -6.01 -2.63 13.47
CA VAL A 94 -6.42 -3.73 12.60
C VAL A 94 -7.67 -3.31 11.87
N GLN A 95 -7.57 -3.22 10.55
CA GLN A 95 -8.63 -2.69 9.71
C GLN A 95 -8.93 -3.67 8.57
N SER A 96 -10.22 -3.82 8.25
CA SER A 96 -10.65 -4.55 7.05
C SER A 96 -10.05 -3.91 5.80
N MET A 97 -9.56 -4.76 4.91
CA MET A 97 -9.00 -4.31 3.64
C MET A 97 -10.03 -4.47 2.53
N VAL A 98 -10.18 -3.41 1.74
CA VAL A 98 -10.98 -3.41 0.51
C VAL A 98 -10.00 -3.44 -0.67
N PHE A 99 -10.30 -4.25 -1.68
CA PHE A 99 -9.43 -4.43 -2.83
C PHE A 99 -9.92 -3.59 -4.01
N GLY A 100 -9.09 -2.67 -4.47
CA GLY A 100 -9.38 -1.81 -5.61
C GLY A 100 -9.13 -2.47 -6.98
N ASN A 101 -8.67 -3.72 -7.02
CA ASN A 101 -8.34 -4.47 -8.22
C ASN A 101 -9.29 -5.67 -8.46
N MET A 102 -10.56 -5.52 -8.10
CA MET A 102 -11.58 -6.57 -8.24
C MET A 102 -12.38 -6.47 -9.56
N GLY A 103 -12.02 -5.57 -10.44
CA GLY A 103 -12.70 -5.34 -11.72
C GLY A 103 -12.86 -3.85 -12.03
N GLU A 104 -13.54 -3.57 -13.13
CA GLU A 104 -13.70 -2.22 -13.67
C GLU A 104 -14.54 -1.27 -12.78
N ASP A 105 -15.31 -1.81 -11.86
CA ASP A 105 -16.12 -1.08 -10.87
C ASP A 105 -15.42 -0.90 -9.52
N SER A 106 -14.15 -1.27 -9.44
CA SER A 106 -13.29 -1.08 -8.27
C SER A 106 -12.15 -0.12 -8.59
N GLY A 107 -11.57 0.47 -7.54
CA GLY A 107 -10.44 1.39 -7.69
C GLY A 107 -9.77 1.71 -6.37
N THR A 108 -8.69 2.43 -6.46
CA THR A 108 -7.93 2.95 -5.33
C THR A 108 -7.48 4.38 -5.61
N GLY A 109 -7.21 5.15 -4.58
CA GLY A 109 -6.74 6.52 -4.75
C GLY A 109 -6.13 7.09 -3.49
N VAL A 110 -5.55 8.27 -3.64
CA VAL A 110 -5.07 9.11 -2.54
C VAL A 110 -5.72 10.48 -2.70
N ALA A 111 -6.33 10.98 -1.63
CA ALA A 111 -7.04 12.23 -1.71
C ALA A 111 -6.87 13.06 -0.43
N PHE A 112 -7.03 14.36 -0.58
CA PHE A 112 -6.90 15.36 0.47
C PHE A 112 -8.16 16.22 0.50
N THR A 113 -8.61 16.60 1.67
CA THR A 113 -9.76 17.51 1.82
C THR A 113 -9.43 18.93 1.37
N ARG A 114 -8.13 19.27 1.33
CA ARG A 114 -7.58 20.55 0.83
C ARG A 114 -6.43 20.31 -0.13
N ASN A 115 -6.12 21.30 -0.94
CA ASN A 115 -4.89 21.28 -1.72
C ASN A 115 -3.67 21.30 -0.77
N PRO A 116 -2.83 20.23 -0.75
CA PRO A 116 -1.72 20.13 0.19
C PRO A 116 -0.59 21.14 -0.05
N SER A 117 -0.55 21.77 -1.24
CA SER A 117 0.47 22.76 -1.56
C SER A 117 0.05 24.19 -1.25
N THR A 118 -1.24 24.52 -1.36
CA THR A 118 -1.75 25.87 -1.19
C THR A 118 -2.60 26.06 0.06
N GLY A 119 -3.14 24.99 0.63
CA GLY A 119 -4.11 25.02 1.73
C GLY A 119 -5.53 25.45 1.31
N GLU A 120 -5.75 25.71 0.02
CA GLU A 120 -7.07 26.06 -0.51
C GLU A 120 -8.07 24.94 -0.25
N ASN A 121 -9.29 25.28 0.12
CA ASN A 121 -10.38 24.36 0.33
C ASN A 121 -10.95 23.87 -1.01
N VAL A 122 -10.14 23.11 -1.72
CA VAL A 122 -10.48 22.39 -2.94
C VAL A 122 -10.06 20.94 -2.78
N HIS A 123 -10.95 20.02 -3.14
CA HIS A 123 -10.63 18.60 -3.06
C HIS A 123 -9.52 18.27 -4.06
N PHE A 124 -8.48 17.65 -3.55
CA PHE A 124 -7.29 17.30 -4.32
C PHE A 124 -7.02 15.80 -4.19
N GLY A 125 -6.72 15.15 -5.29
CA GLY A 125 -6.41 13.73 -5.25
C GLY A 125 -6.33 13.08 -6.62
N GLU A 126 -5.87 11.85 -6.57
CA GLU A 126 -5.65 11.00 -7.73
C GLU A 126 -6.27 9.63 -7.47
N TYR A 127 -6.79 8.98 -8.51
CA TYR A 127 -7.33 7.65 -8.41
C TYR A 127 -6.93 6.80 -9.62
N LEU A 128 -6.97 5.47 -9.43
CA LEU A 128 -6.79 4.48 -10.48
C LEU A 128 -7.93 3.45 -10.41
N GLN A 129 -8.57 3.23 -11.54
CA GLN A 129 -9.54 2.17 -11.70
C GLN A 129 -8.83 0.81 -11.79
N ASN A 130 -9.43 -0.22 -11.22
CA ASN A 130 -8.93 -1.60 -11.20
C ASN A 130 -7.45 -1.67 -10.80
N ALA A 131 -7.12 -1.16 -9.61
CA ALA A 131 -5.76 -1.00 -9.15
C ALA A 131 -5.63 -1.18 -7.63
N CYS A 132 -4.44 -1.57 -7.18
CA CYS A 132 -4.04 -1.57 -5.78
C CYS A 132 -3.45 -0.23 -5.35
N GLY A 133 -3.40 0.04 -4.04
CA GLY A 133 -2.77 1.25 -3.51
C GLY A 133 -1.31 1.39 -3.91
N GLU A 134 -0.58 0.29 -4.06
CA GLU A 134 0.81 0.26 -4.53
C GLU A 134 0.96 0.81 -5.95
N ASP A 135 -0.01 0.59 -6.84
CA ASP A 135 0.02 1.08 -8.22
C ASP A 135 0.00 2.62 -8.26
N VAL A 136 -0.70 3.25 -7.32
CA VAL A 136 -0.76 4.71 -7.19
C VAL A 136 0.54 5.26 -6.61
N VAL A 137 0.98 4.73 -5.45
CA VAL A 137 2.12 5.30 -4.71
C VAL A 137 3.47 4.96 -5.32
N ALA A 138 3.59 3.85 -6.04
CA ALA A 138 4.82 3.47 -6.74
C ALA A 138 4.94 4.10 -8.14
N GLY A 139 3.89 4.77 -8.64
CA GLY A 139 3.90 5.41 -9.95
C GLY A 139 4.02 4.42 -11.12
N ILE A 140 3.56 3.18 -10.93
CA ILE A 140 3.60 2.15 -11.98
C ILE A 140 2.63 2.46 -13.12
N ARG A 141 1.49 3.04 -12.77
CA ARG A 141 0.47 3.51 -13.70
C ARG A 141 0.24 5.00 -13.48
N THR A 142 -0.12 5.72 -14.52
CA THR A 142 -0.49 7.14 -14.41
C THR A 142 -1.89 7.26 -13.82
N PRO A 143 -2.05 7.85 -12.63
CA PRO A 143 -3.36 8.04 -12.04
C PRO A 143 -4.13 9.16 -12.76
N GLU A 144 -5.45 9.13 -12.61
CA GLU A 144 -6.36 10.18 -13.03
C GLU A 144 -6.69 11.10 -11.86
N ASP A 145 -7.02 12.34 -12.12
CA ASP A 145 -7.52 13.24 -11.10
C ASP A 145 -8.98 12.90 -10.71
N LEU A 146 -9.46 13.47 -9.61
CA LEU A 146 -10.82 13.19 -9.12
C LEU A 146 -11.93 13.63 -10.10
N THR A 147 -11.65 14.46 -11.09
CA THR A 147 -12.64 14.83 -12.12
C THR A 147 -12.90 13.67 -13.07
N GLY A 148 -11.90 12.81 -13.30
CA GLY A 148 -12.06 11.53 -14.01
C GLY A 148 -13.04 10.61 -13.30
N LEU A 149 -12.92 10.45 -11.98
CA LEU A 149 -13.87 9.68 -11.17
C LEU A 149 -15.30 10.22 -11.28
N LYS A 150 -15.47 11.55 -11.28
CA LYS A 150 -16.78 12.19 -11.48
C LYS A 150 -17.41 11.82 -12.82
N ALA A 151 -16.61 11.74 -13.88
CA ALA A 151 -17.10 11.39 -15.20
C ALA A 151 -17.47 9.91 -15.31
N GLN A 152 -16.74 9.03 -14.67
CA GLN A 152 -16.94 7.58 -14.71
C GLN A 152 -18.03 7.11 -13.74
N ASN A 153 -18.04 7.60 -12.52
CA ASN A 153 -19.00 7.23 -11.49
C ASN A 153 -19.41 8.45 -10.65
N PRO A 154 -20.38 9.25 -11.14
CA PRO A 154 -20.85 10.47 -10.44
C PRO A 154 -21.37 10.18 -9.03
N GLN A 155 -22.01 9.04 -8.81
CA GLN A 155 -22.59 8.69 -7.50
C GLN A 155 -21.48 8.44 -6.48
N LEU A 156 -20.43 7.69 -6.83
CA LEU A 156 -19.27 7.45 -5.98
C LEU A 156 -18.51 8.74 -5.69
N TYR A 157 -18.37 9.60 -6.70
CA TYR A 157 -17.76 10.91 -6.52
C TYR A 157 -18.52 11.77 -5.48
N GLU A 158 -19.85 11.85 -5.57
CA GLU A 158 -20.66 12.58 -4.61
C GLU A 158 -20.56 12.00 -3.18
N GLU A 159 -20.48 10.67 -3.05
CA GLU A 159 -20.26 10.02 -1.76
C GLU A 159 -18.89 10.38 -1.18
N LEU A 160 -17.84 10.36 -1.99
CA LEU A 160 -16.50 10.79 -1.60
C LEU A 160 -16.47 12.24 -1.12
N LEU A 161 -17.16 13.16 -1.81
CA LEU A 161 -17.26 14.55 -1.37
C LEU A 161 -17.95 14.70 -0.01
N ARG A 162 -18.99 13.92 0.25
CA ARG A 162 -19.63 13.92 1.58
C ARG A 162 -18.70 13.45 2.68
N VAL A 163 -17.84 12.47 2.40
CA VAL A 163 -16.82 12.01 3.34
C VAL A 163 -15.80 13.11 3.58
N PHE A 164 -15.33 13.81 2.53
CA PHE A 164 -14.42 14.94 2.67
C PHE A 164 -15.00 16.06 3.54
N ASP A 165 -16.23 16.46 3.27
CA ASP A 165 -16.91 17.48 4.05
C ASP A 165 -17.05 17.07 5.52
N LEU A 166 -17.36 15.81 5.79
CA LEU A 166 -17.44 15.27 7.15
C LEU A 166 -16.10 15.33 7.88
N LEU A 167 -15.03 14.90 7.22
CA LEU A 167 -13.68 14.90 7.76
C LEU A 167 -13.16 16.32 8.00
N GLU A 168 -13.34 17.21 7.01
CA GLU A 168 -12.95 18.62 7.12
C GLU A 168 -13.68 19.32 8.28
N LYS A 169 -14.97 19.08 8.42
CA LYS A 169 -15.77 19.64 9.51
C LYS A 169 -15.32 19.14 10.88
N HIS A 170 -14.88 17.90 10.97
CA HIS A 170 -14.47 17.28 12.24
C HIS A 170 -13.03 17.61 12.61
N TYR A 171 -12.12 17.46 11.66
CA TYR A 171 -10.67 17.61 11.90
C TYR A 171 -10.09 18.95 11.43
N ARG A 172 -10.83 19.74 10.66
CA ARG A 172 -10.48 21.04 10.05
C ARG A 172 -9.52 20.96 8.87
N ASP A 173 -8.74 19.91 8.77
CA ASP A 173 -7.83 19.61 7.68
C ASP A 173 -7.49 18.13 7.76
N MET A 174 -7.63 17.41 6.65
CA MET A 174 -7.45 15.96 6.61
C MET A 174 -6.91 15.47 5.27
N GLN A 175 -5.98 14.52 5.38
CA GLN A 175 -5.42 13.76 4.26
C GLN A 175 -6.04 12.37 4.24
#